data_6004e9bdb9a246c00c0365642df7fe3e
#
_entry.id   6004e9bdb9a246c00c0365642df7fe3e
#
_cell.length_a   1.000
_cell.length_b   1.000
_cell.length_c   1.000
_cell.angle_alpha   90.00
_cell.angle_beta   90.00
_cell.angle_gamma   90.00
#
_symmetry.space_group_name_H-M   'P 1'
#
loop_
_entity.id
_entity.type
_entity.pdbx_description
1 polymer ?
#
loop_
_entity_poly.entity_id
_entity_poly.type
_entity_poly.pdbx_seq_one_letter_code
_entity_poly.pdbx_strand_id
1 'polypeptide(L)'
;MTSINRNYKSSMFCMLWENKEDLLSLYNAVNGTHYTNADDLVVNTLRNAIYMGMKNDMSFIFDMSLNLYEHQSTVNPNMPLRNLFYVAQVLQGMVKDENLYGTTLVRVPTPKFVVFYNGTARQPERQTLRLSDSFIKKHSPVNLELVVEIININSGNNEELMQNCKLLREYVLYIEKVRYYAYNLPIDQAVSRAVDDCISEGILADFLLQNKAEAIAMSIFEYDQEAHMKHVRKEGYEDGLAEGISQNRLANLKSLMKNLHLTATEAMDVLEISPEERALYMEQL
;
A
#
# COMPACT_ATOMS: atom_id res chain seq x y z
N MET A 1 17.08 27.39 3.25
CA MET A 1 16.15 26.27 3.51
C MET A 1 14.99 26.43 2.54
N THR A 2 15.06 25.77 1.42
CA THR A 2 13.99 25.76 0.39
C THR A 2 12.86 24.89 0.95
N SER A 3 11.68 25.47 1.16
CA SER A 3 10.49 24.73 1.55
C SER A 3 10.15 23.74 0.43
N ILE A 4 10.35 22.46 0.66
CA ILE A 4 9.89 21.39 -0.24
C ILE A 4 8.37 21.53 -0.31
N ASN A 5 7.88 21.82 -1.50
CA ASN A 5 6.48 22.03 -1.77
C ASN A 5 5.75 20.69 -1.50
N ARG A 6 4.99 20.62 -0.39
CA ARG A 6 4.29 19.42 0.11
C ARG A 6 3.26 18.82 -0.87
N ASN A 7 3.10 19.40 -2.05
CA ASN A 7 2.17 18.96 -3.10
C ASN A 7 2.76 17.93 -4.08
N TYR A 8 4.05 17.63 -4.02
CA TYR A 8 4.70 16.61 -4.84
C TYR A 8 4.83 15.30 -4.07
N LYS A 9 3.79 14.48 -4.07
CA LYS A 9 3.83 13.08 -3.62
C LYS A 9 3.70 12.14 -4.82
N SER A 10 4.53 12.31 -5.84
CA SER A 10 4.80 11.21 -6.75
C SER A 10 5.89 10.37 -6.12
N SER A 11 5.63 9.07 -5.94
CA SER A 11 6.68 8.13 -5.59
C SER A 11 7.68 8.01 -6.73
N MET A 12 8.91 7.56 -6.47
CA MET A 12 9.84 7.25 -7.54
C MET A 12 9.24 6.26 -8.55
N PHE A 13 8.43 5.31 -8.04
CA PHE A 13 7.67 4.39 -8.89
C PHE A 13 6.80 5.15 -9.91
N CYS A 14 6.04 6.17 -9.48
CA CYS A 14 5.18 6.92 -10.40
C CYS A 14 5.96 7.74 -11.44
N MET A 15 7.13 8.26 -11.08
CA MET A 15 7.98 9.01 -12.02
C MET A 15 8.44 8.16 -13.20
N LEU A 16 8.67 6.87 -13.00
CA LEU A 16 9.09 5.93 -14.05
C LEU A 16 8.04 5.74 -15.14
N TRP A 17 6.76 5.96 -14.83
CA TRP A 17 5.64 5.71 -15.73
C TRP A 17 4.99 7.02 -16.25
N GLU A 18 5.72 8.13 -16.20
CA GLU A 18 5.20 9.41 -16.71
C GLU A 18 5.07 9.43 -18.23
N ASN A 19 5.92 8.69 -18.93
CA ASN A 19 5.79 8.57 -20.37
C ASN A 19 4.83 7.43 -20.74
N LYS A 20 4.11 7.61 -21.85
CA LYS A 20 3.08 6.68 -22.29
C LYS A 20 3.62 5.36 -22.80
N GLU A 21 4.77 5.34 -23.41
CA GLU A 21 5.43 4.15 -23.94
C GLU A 21 5.82 3.20 -22.80
N ASP A 22 6.41 3.74 -21.73
CA ASP A 22 6.77 2.97 -20.55
C ASP A 22 5.50 2.47 -19.82
N LEU A 23 4.49 3.32 -19.68
CA LEU A 23 3.21 2.94 -19.09
C LEU A 23 2.51 1.84 -19.91
N LEU A 24 2.57 1.90 -21.24
CA LEU A 24 2.05 0.85 -22.11
C LEU A 24 2.83 -0.46 -21.94
N SER A 25 4.15 -0.40 -21.77
CA SER A 25 4.99 -1.57 -21.50
C SER A 25 4.56 -2.25 -20.17
N LEU A 26 4.31 -1.47 -19.11
CA LEU A 26 3.80 -1.98 -17.85
C LEU A 26 2.41 -2.61 -18.03
N TYR A 27 1.50 -1.91 -18.74
CA TYR A 27 0.16 -2.42 -19.02
C TYR A 27 0.22 -3.77 -19.75
N ASN A 28 1.02 -3.85 -20.80
CA ASN A 28 1.21 -5.08 -21.58
C ASN A 28 1.70 -6.23 -20.70
N ALA A 29 2.72 -5.98 -19.88
CA ALA A 29 3.30 -6.99 -19.01
C ALA A 29 2.31 -7.48 -17.93
N VAL A 30 1.51 -6.58 -17.35
CA VAL A 30 0.48 -6.93 -16.35
C VAL A 30 -0.67 -7.74 -16.96
N ASN A 31 -1.03 -7.44 -18.23
CA ASN A 31 -2.20 -8.03 -18.88
C ASN A 31 -1.87 -9.17 -19.86
N GLY A 32 -0.57 -9.45 -20.09
CA GLY A 32 -0.14 -10.43 -21.11
C GLY A 32 -0.53 -10.01 -22.53
N THR A 33 -0.50 -8.70 -22.82
CA THR A 33 -0.86 -8.11 -24.11
C THR A 33 0.37 -7.52 -24.83
N HIS A 34 0.24 -7.16 -26.11
CA HIS A 34 1.34 -6.66 -26.93
C HIS A 34 0.93 -5.44 -27.77
N TYR A 35 0.23 -4.50 -27.16
CA TYR A 35 -0.14 -3.24 -27.81
C TYR A 35 1.10 -2.40 -28.10
N THR A 36 1.12 -1.70 -29.23
CA THR A 36 2.27 -0.90 -29.68
C THR A 36 1.96 0.61 -29.79
N ASN A 37 0.69 1.00 -29.78
CA ASN A 37 0.29 2.40 -29.88
C ASN A 37 0.04 3.00 -28.49
N ALA A 38 1.02 3.75 -27.97
CA ALA A 38 0.90 4.42 -26.68
C ALA A 38 0.00 5.68 -26.71
N ASP A 39 -0.30 6.24 -27.90
CA ASP A 39 -1.15 7.43 -28.01
C ASP A 39 -2.59 7.17 -27.57
N ASP A 40 -3.05 5.92 -27.64
CA ASP A 40 -4.38 5.49 -27.21
C ASP A 40 -4.53 5.51 -25.67
N LEU A 41 -3.44 5.68 -24.92
CA LEU A 41 -3.48 5.86 -23.47
C LEU A 41 -3.99 7.25 -23.10
N VAL A 42 -5.02 7.28 -22.26
CA VAL A 42 -5.55 8.52 -21.67
C VAL A 42 -5.26 8.51 -20.17
N VAL A 43 -4.29 9.34 -19.75
CA VAL A 43 -3.88 9.43 -18.33
C VAL A 43 -4.84 10.35 -17.58
N ASN A 44 -5.49 9.81 -16.55
CA ASN A 44 -6.52 10.49 -15.74
C ASN A 44 -6.12 10.60 -14.26
N THR A 45 -4.84 10.56 -13.94
CA THR A 45 -4.37 10.62 -12.56
C THR A 45 -4.92 11.85 -11.84
N LEU A 46 -5.59 11.64 -10.72
CA LEU A 46 -6.23 12.70 -9.92
C LEU A 46 -5.17 13.51 -9.15
N ARG A 47 -4.39 14.33 -9.85
CA ARG A 47 -3.35 15.18 -9.23
C ARG A 47 -3.90 16.20 -8.22
N ASN A 48 -5.21 16.54 -8.30
CA ASN A 48 -5.85 17.60 -7.52
C ASN A 48 -7.01 17.15 -6.63
N ALA A 49 -7.34 15.86 -6.57
CA ALA A 49 -8.43 15.38 -5.73
C ALA A 49 -7.96 15.24 -4.27
N ILE A 50 -7.88 16.37 -3.57
CA ILE A 50 -7.68 16.39 -2.12
C ILE A 50 -9.04 16.22 -1.45
N TYR A 51 -9.57 15.00 -1.43
CA TYR A 51 -10.64 14.66 -0.51
C TYR A 51 -10.08 13.65 0.50
N MET A 52 -10.02 14.02 1.76
CA MET A 52 -9.54 13.20 2.89
C MET A 52 -8.06 12.73 2.79
N GLY A 53 -7.18 13.44 2.03
CA GLY A 53 -5.76 13.07 1.93
C GLY A 53 -5.47 11.76 1.17
N MET A 54 -6.47 11.18 0.53
CA MET A 54 -6.33 9.97 -0.29
C MET A 54 -5.99 10.34 -1.73
N LYS A 55 -4.93 9.76 -2.26
CA LYS A 55 -4.51 9.89 -3.67
C LYS A 55 -4.27 8.49 -4.22
N ASN A 56 -4.65 8.27 -5.48
CA ASN A 56 -4.22 7.12 -6.27
C ASN A 56 -2.88 7.46 -6.94
N ASP A 57 -1.96 6.51 -7.02
CA ASP A 57 -0.63 6.72 -7.62
C ASP A 57 -0.74 6.96 -9.12
N MET A 58 -1.44 6.08 -9.83
CA MET A 58 -1.66 6.19 -11.28
C MET A 58 -3.06 5.74 -11.67
N SER A 59 -3.75 6.52 -12.51
CA SER A 59 -4.96 6.08 -13.20
C SER A 59 -4.93 6.47 -14.67
N PHE A 60 -5.33 5.55 -15.54
CA PHE A 60 -5.37 5.76 -16.98
C PHE A 60 -6.42 4.89 -17.65
N ILE A 61 -6.92 5.33 -18.79
CA ILE A 61 -7.81 4.55 -19.64
C ILE A 61 -7.03 4.00 -20.82
N PHE A 62 -7.18 2.72 -21.04
CA PHE A 62 -6.67 2.03 -22.21
C PHE A 62 -7.57 0.84 -22.55
N ASP A 63 -7.86 0.62 -23.84
CA ASP A 63 -8.69 -0.49 -24.32
C ASP A 63 -10.01 -0.64 -23.54
N MET A 64 -10.75 0.49 -23.41
CA MET A 64 -12.01 0.58 -22.64
C MET A 64 -11.91 0.14 -21.17
N SER A 65 -10.71 0.04 -20.62
CA SER A 65 -10.47 -0.26 -19.21
C SER A 65 -9.91 0.96 -18.48
N LEU A 66 -10.46 1.24 -17.29
CA LEU A 66 -9.95 2.23 -16.36
C LEU A 66 -9.01 1.51 -15.38
N ASN A 67 -7.71 1.70 -15.56
CA ASN A 67 -6.69 1.06 -14.73
C ASN A 67 -6.30 1.98 -13.58
N LEU A 68 -6.36 1.45 -12.35
CA LEU A 68 -5.89 2.11 -11.13
C LEU A 68 -4.74 1.27 -10.57
N TYR A 69 -3.53 1.80 -10.72
CA TYR A 69 -2.29 1.15 -10.27
C TYR A 69 -1.73 1.89 -9.07
N GLU A 70 -1.35 1.15 -8.04
CA GLU A 70 -0.70 1.68 -6.85
C GLU A 70 0.57 0.89 -6.52
N HIS A 71 1.54 1.56 -5.92
CA HIS A 71 2.75 0.95 -5.38
C HIS A 71 2.73 1.00 -3.85
N GLN A 72 3.04 -0.12 -3.18
CA GLN A 72 3.03 -0.20 -1.72
C GLN A 72 4.15 -1.07 -1.18
N SER A 73 4.82 -0.58 -0.14
CA SER A 73 5.80 -1.36 0.65
C SER A 73 5.14 -2.17 1.77
N THR A 74 3.85 -1.95 2.04
CA THR A 74 3.07 -2.69 3.05
C THR A 74 1.74 -3.13 2.47
N VAL A 75 1.33 -4.38 2.71
CA VAL A 75 -0.02 -4.82 2.33
C VAL A 75 -1.05 -4.14 3.22
N ASN A 76 -1.94 -3.39 2.60
CA ASN A 76 -3.04 -2.73 3.28
C ASN A 76 -4.36 -3.46 2.98
N PRO A 77 -5.01 -4.11 3.97
CA PRO A 77 -6.24 -4.86 3.74
C PRO A 77 -7.42 -3.96 3.33
N ASN A 78 -7.32 -2.64 3.56
CA ASN A 78 -8.36 -1.67 3.21
C ASN A 78 -8.27 -1.16 1.76
N MET A 79 -7.39 -1.73 0.93
CA MET A 79 -7.25 -1.31 -0.47
C MET A 79 -8.55 -1.38 -1.26
N PRO A 80 -9.41 -2.41 -1.14
CA PRO A 80 -10.69 -2.41 -1.84
C PRO A 80 -11.59 -1.24 -1.46
N LEU A 81 -11.63 -0.87 -0.18
CA LEU A 81 -12.43 0.28 0.28
C LEU A 81 -11.85 1.62 -0.20
N ARG A 82 -10.52 1.77 -0.19
CA ARG A 82 -9.83 2.95 -0.74
C ARG A 82 -10.09 3.10 -2.24
N ASN A 83 -9.93 2.01 -2.99
CA ASN A 83 -10.17 2.00 -4.43
C ASN A 83 -11.62 2.28 -4.80
N LEU A 84 -12.59 1.88 -3.97
CA LEU A 84 -13.99 2.23 -4.16
C LEU A 84 -14.17 3.76 -4.17
N PHE A 85 -13.56 4.46 -3.23
CA PHE A 85 -13.64 5.94 -3.21
C PHE A 85 -12.92 6.58 -4.39
N TYR A 86 -11.75 6.06 -4.78
CA TYR A 86 -11.02 6.58 -5.95
C TYR A 86 -11.80 6.40 -7.24
N VAL A 87 -12.29 5.19 -7.51
CA VAL A 87 -13.03 4.92 -8.74
C VAL A 87 -14.33 5.68 -8.79
N ALA A 88 -15.03 5.85 -7.65
CA ALA A 88 -16.26 6.64 -7.60
C ALA A 88 -16.01 8.09 -8.02
N GLN A 89 -14.91 8.72 -7.55
CA GLN A 89 -14.55 10.09 -7.96
C GLN A 89 -14.20 10.18 -9.44
N VAL A 90 -13.42 9.23 -9.96
CA VAL A 90 -13.05 9.20 -11.39
C VAL A 90 -14.30 9.06 -12.24
N LEU A 91 -15.17 8.09 -11.93
CA LEU A 91 -16.40 7.85 -12.67
C LEU A 91 -17.37 9.04 -12.57
N GLN A 92 -17.49 9.67 -11.39
CA GLN A 92 -18.30 10.88 -11.22
C GLN A 92 -17.80 12.01 -12.12
N GLY A 93 -16.49 12.18 -12.25
CA GLY A 93 -15.90 13.15 -13.18
C GLY A 93 -16.20 12.84 -14.65
N MET A 94 -16.19 11.56 -15.03
CA MET A 94 -16.48 11.13 -16.41
C MET A 94 -17.93 11.33 -16.82
N VAL A 95 -18.88 11.12 -15.90
CA VAL A 95 -20.31 11.17 -16.18
C VAL A 95 -20.97 12.48 -15.76
N LYS A 96 -20.19 13.51 -15.40
CA LYS A 96 -20.70 14.79 -14.87
C LYS A 96 -21.71 15.50 -15.80
N ASP A 97 -21.53 15.34 -17.12
CA ASP A 97 -22.36 15.97 -18.15
C ASP A 97 -23.44 15.00 -18.69
N GLU A 98 -23.52 13.77 -18.14
CA GLU A 98 -24.46 12.74 -18.56
C GLU A 98 -25.77 12.79 -17.75
N ASN A 99 -26.89 12.46 -18.40
CA ASN A 99 -28.18 12.38 -17.74
C ASN A 99 -28.39 10.99 -17.10
N LEU A 100 -27.98 10.83 -15.87
CA LEU A 100 -28.12 9.56 -15.11
C LEU A 100 -29.57 9.23 -14.73
N TYR A 101 -30.49 10.19 -14.86
CA TYR A 101 -31.93 10.00 -14.60
C TYR A 101 -32.73 9.69 -15.89
N GLY A 102 -32.07 9.67 -17.03
CA GLY A 102 -32.65 9.29 -18.29
C GLY A 102 -32.86 7.78 -18.43
N THR A 103 -33.48 7.37 -19.55
CA THR A 103 -33.73 5.96 -19.86
C THR A 103 -32.58 5.30 -20.64
N THR A 104 -31.61 6.10 -21.08
CA THR A 104 -30.43 5.60 -21.82
C THR A 104 -29.35 5.16 -20.87
N LEU A 105 -28.81 3.95 -21.09
CA LEU A 105 -27.70 3.43 -20.28
C LEU A 105 -26.41 4.21 -20.56
N VAL A 106 -25.88 4.90 -19.55
CA VAL A 106 -24.55 5.52 -19.60
C VAL A 106 -23.48 4.44 -19.41
N ARG A 107 -22.57 4.34 -20.36
CA ARG A 107 -21.47 3.36 -20.34
C ARG A 107 -20.19 4.01 -19.82
N VAL A 108 -19.47 3.28 -18.98
CA VAL A 108 -18.19 3.70 -18.42
C VAL A 108 -17.12 2.62 -18.68
N PRO A 109 -15.82 2.96 -18.71
CA PRO A 109 -14.75 1.98 -18.82
C PRO A 109 -14.76 0.98 -17.65
N THR A 110 -14.37 -0.27 -17.91
CA THR A 110 -14.30 -1.31 -16.88
C THR A 110 -13.16 -1.02 -15.91
N PRO A 111 -13.41 -0.85 -14.60
CA PRO A 111 -12.34 -0.59 -13.64
C PRO A 111 -11.49 -1.84 -13.39
N LYS A 112 -10.17 -1.66 -13.31
CA LYS A 112 -9.18 -2.67 -12.92
C LYS A 112 -8.25 -2.10 -11.85
N PHE A 113 -8.04 -2.85 -10.77
CA PHE A 113 -7.27 -2.41 -9.61
C PHE A 113 -6.07 -3.31 -9.38
N VAL A 114 -4.87 -2.74 -9.43
CA VAL A 114 -3.62 -3.47 -9.24
C VAL A 114 -2.75 -2.74 -8.23
N VAL A 115 -2.21 -3.47 -7.27
CA VAL A 115 -1.22 -2.99 -6.31
C VAL A 115 0.09 -3.73 -6.53
N PHE A 116 1.15 -3.00 -6.83
CA PHE A 116 2.51 -3.54 -6.88
C PHE A 116 3.12 -3.51 -5.48
N TYR A 117 3.31 -4.68 -4.91
CA TYR A 117 3.90 -4.82 -3.59
C TYR A 117 5.42 -4.99 -3.69
N ASN A 118 6.14 -4.07 -3.05
CA ASN A 118 7.61 -4.13 -2.93
C ASN A 118 8.03 -3.86 -1.47
N GLY A 119 7.50 -4.63 -0.52
CA GLY A 119 7.86 -4.52 0.88
C GLY A 119 8.80 -5.63 1.33
N THR A 120 9.26 -5.56 2.59
CA THR A 120 10.19 -6.53 3.18
C THR A 120 9.47 -7.73 3.83
N ALA A 121 8.17 -7.64 4.11
CA ALA A 121 7.41 -8.76 4.65
C ALA A 121 7.16 -9.81 3.56
N ARG A 122 7.31 -11.09 3.93
CA ARG A 122 7.04 -12.20 3.00
C ARG A 122 5.57 -12.19 2.59
N GLN A 123 5.33 -12.14 1.29
CA GLN A 123 4.00 -12.18 0.69
C GLN A 123 3.97 -13.23 -0.43
N PRO A 124 2.79 -13.80 -0.75
CA PRO A 124 2.64 -14.65 -1.92
C PRO A 124 2.94 -13.86 -3.20
N GLU A 125 3.23 -14.57 -4.26
CA GLU A 125 3.52 -13.99 -5.57
C GLU A 125 2.36 -13.12 -6.09
N ARG A 126 1.13 -13.61 -5.93
CA ARG A 126 -0.13 -12.87 -6.20
C ARG A 126 -1.14 -13.14 -5.11
N GLN A 127 -1.94 -12.14 -4.78
CA GLN A 127 -3.08 -12.30 -3.89
C GLN A 127 -4.22 -11.37 -4.30
N THR A 128 -5.42 -11.70 -3.86
CA THR A 128 -6.64 -10.94 -4.16
C THR A 128 -7.25 -10.43 -2.86
N LEU A 129 -7.57 -9.14 -2.81
CA LEU A 129 -8.36 -8.54 -1.74
C LEU A 129 -9.76 -8.23 -2.27
N ARG A 130 -10.78 -8.43 -1.43
CA ARG A 130 -12.18 -8.24 -1.77
C ARG A 130 -12.83 -7.21 -0.85
N LEU A 131 -13.65 -6.33 -1.41
CA LEU A 131 -14.40 -5.35 -0.63
C LEU A 131 -15.35 -6.04 0.36
N SER A 132 -15.96 -7.14 -0.04
CA SER A 132 -16.87 -7.92 0.81
C SER A 132 -16.21 -8.46 2.08
N ASP A 133 -14.87 -8.53 2.15
CA ASP A 133 -14.16 -8.93 3.37
C ASP A 133 -14.20 -7.85 4.46
N SER A 134 -14.48 -6.59 4.08
CA SER A 134 -14.66 -5.47 5.01
C SER A 134 -16.07 -5.41 5.61
N PHE A 135 -17.04 -6.20 5.13
CA PHE A 135 -18.41 -6.11 5.58
C PHE A 135 -18.60 -6.83 6.92
N ILE A 136 -19.15 -6.12 7.91
CA ILE A 136 -19.45 -6.66 9.25
C ILE A 136 -20.35 -7.91 9.15
N LYS A 137 -21.33 -7.86 8.24
CA LYS A 137 -22.22 -8.99 7.97
C LYS A 137 -22.19 -9.34 6.48
N LYS A 138 -21.79 -10.56 6.19
CA LYS A 138 -21.78 -11.06 4.80
C LYS A 138 -23.15 -11.58 4.42
N HIS A 139 -23.65 -11.13 3.26
CA HIS A 139 -24.87 -11.62 2.63
C HIS A 139 -24.53 -12.33 1.31
N SER A 140 -25.37 -13.27 0.91
CA SER A 140 -25.25 -13.93 -0.40
C SER A 140 -26.59 -13.75 -1.15
N PRO A 141 -26.59 -13.24 -2.39
CA PRO A 141 -25.44 -12.74 -3.13
C PRO A 141 -24.88 -11.43 -2.57
N VAL A 142 -23.60 -11.16 -2.83
CA VAL A 142 -22.95 -9.87 -2.52
C VAL A 142 -23.45 -8.82 -3.51
N ASN A 143 -24.06 -7.73 -3.03
CA ASN A 143 -24.61 -6.69 -3.90
C ASN A 143 -23.58 -5.65 -4.35
N LEU A 144 -22.49 -5.48 -3.61
CA LEU A 144 -21.38 -4.59 -3.95
C LEU A 144 -20.05 -5.33 -3.77
N GLU A 145 -19.32 -5.50 -4.85
CA GLU A 145 -18.00 -6.12 -4.83
C GLU A 145 -16.98 -5.28 -5.60
N LEU A 146 -15.78 -5.17 -5.05
CA LEU A 146 -14.61 -4.63 -5.70
C LEU A 146 -13.43 -5.55 -5.38
N VAL A 147 -12.69 -5.93 -6.40
CA VAL A 147 -11.58 -6.87 -6.30
C VAL A 147 -10.29 -6.18 -6.65
N VAL A 148 -9.29 -6.26 -5.78
CA VAL A 148 -7.95 -5.70 -5.98
C VAL A 148 -6.95 -6.85 -6.11
N GLU A 149 -6.16 -6.84 -7.18
CA GLU A 149 -5.05 -7.75 -7.37
C GLU A 149 -3.78 -7.14 -6.77
N ILE A 150 -3.09 -7.89 -5.91
CA ILE A 150 -1.77 -7.52 -5.40
C ILE A 150 -0.73 -8.41 -6.07
N ILE A 151 0.25 -7.77 -6.70
CA ILE A 151 1.36 -8.41 -7.41
C ILE A 151 2.64 -8.14 -6.62
N ASN A 152 3.27 -9.20 -6.11
CA ASN A 152 4.56 -9.09 -5.43
C ASN A 152 5.67 -8.92 -6.47
N ILE A 153 6.28 -7.73 -6.49
CA ILE A 153 7.35 -7.39 -7.44
C ILE A 153 8.77 -7.54 -6.86
N ASN A 154 8.92 -8.10 -5.66
CA ASN A 154 10.26 -8.42 -5.16
C ASN A 154 10.92 -9.51 -6.00
N SER A 155 12.26 -9.52 -6.07
CA SER A 155 13.02 -10.53 -6.82
C SER A 155 12.60 -11.96 -6.49
N GLY A 156 12.60 -12.82 -7.51
CA GLY A 156 12.13 -14.21 -7.40
C GLY A 156 10.60 -14.37 -7.42
N ASN A 157 9.85 -13.30 -7.69
CA ASN A 157 8.39 -13.34 -7.86
C ASN A 157 8.01 -12.80 -9.24
N ASN A 158 6.93 -13.32 -9.81
CA ASN A 158 6.36 -12.87 -11.09
C ASN A 158 7.43 -12.71 -12.19
N GLU A 159 8.26 -13.71 -12.40
CA GLU A 159 9.39 -13.66 -13.34
C GLU A 159 8.98 -13.31 -14.76
N GLU A 160 7.83 -13.82 -15.24
CA GLU A 160 7.30 -13.48 -16.56
C GLU A 160 7.00 -11.97 -16.67
N LEU A 161 6.39 -11.36 -15.64
CA LEU A 161 6.17 -9.92 -15.58
C LEU A 161 7.49 -9.15 -15.65
N MET A 162 8.51 -9.61 -14.91
CA MET A 162 9.84 -8.99 -14.89
C MET A 162 10.57 -9.12 -16.22
N GLN A 163 10.39 -10.24 -16.95
CA GLN A 163 10.96 -10.42 -18.28
C GLN A 163 10.29 -9.51 -19.31
N ASN A 164 8.99 -9.32 -19.20
CA ASN A 164 8.18 -8.55 -20.15
C ASN A 164 8.20 -7.03 -19.88
N CYS A 165 8.66 -6.58 -18.69
CA CYS A 165 8.79 -5.17 -18.37
C CYS A 165 10.18 -4.85 -17.80
N LYS A 166 11.09 -4.45 -18.70
CA LYS A 166 12.49 -4.11 -18.35
C LYS A 166 12.55 -3.04 -17.26
N LEU A 167 11.78 -1.97 -17.41
CA LEU A 167 11.79 -0.83 -16.47
C LEU A 167 11.34 -1.24 -15.06
N LEU A 168 10.33 -2.11 -14.94
CA LEU A 168 9.89 -2.65 -13.65
C LEU A 168 10.98 -3.50 -12.99
N ARG A 169 11.63 -4.36 -13.77
CA ARG A 169 12.76 -5.18 -13.28
C ARG A 169 13.91 -4.31 -12.78
N GLU A 170 14.28 -3.28 -13.54
CA GLU A 170 15.36 -2.37 -13.16
C GLU A 170 15.01 -1.56 -11.91
N TYR A 171 13.74 -1.17 -11.75
CA TYR A 171 13.25 -0.55 -10.52
C TYR A 171 13.43 -1.47 -9.29
N VAL A 172 13.09 -2.74 -9.42
CA VAL A 172 13.27 -3.72 -8.33
C VAL A 172 14.75 -3.84 -7.95
N LEU A 173 15.64 -3.95 -8.93
CA LEU A 173 17.08 -4.01 -8.70
C LEU A 173 17.62 -2.75 -7.99
N TYR A 174 17.13 -1.57 -8.39
CA TYR A 174 17.47 -0.32 -7.71
C TYR A 174 17.05 -0.33 -6.23
N ILE A 175 15.80 -0.72 -5.93
CA ILE A 175 15.29 -0.79 -4.55
C ILE A 175 16.10 -1.80 -3.72
N GLU A 176 16.49 -2.93 -4.29
CA GLU A 176 17.35 -3.92 -3.62
C GLU A 176 18.72 -3.33 -3.26
N LYS A 177 19.34 -2.56 -4.15
CA LYS A 177 20.60 -1.88 -3.88
C LYS A 177 20.45 -0.83 -2.77
N VAL A 178 19.37 -0.04 -2.78
CA VAL A 178 19.08 0.90 -1.68
C VAL A 178 18.99 0.16 -0.35
N ARG A 179 18.23 -0.94 -0.29
CA ARG A 179 18.09 -1.76 0.93
C ARG A 179 19.40 -2.39 1.37
N TYR A 180 20.20 -2.87 0.43
CA TYR A 180 21.53 -3.45 0.71
C TYR A 180 22.46 -2.42 1.38
N TYR A 181 22.54 -1.21 0.83
CA TYR A 181 23.37 -0.17 1.41
C TYR A 181 22.80 0.39 2.72
N ALA A 182 21.49 0.52 2.84
CA ALA A 182 20.82 1.02 4.04
C ALA A 182 20.99 0.09 5.26
N TYR A 183 21.45 -1.15 5.06
CA TYR A 183 21.81 -2.03 6.18
C TYR A 183 23.02 -1.51 6.98
N ASN A 184 23.98 -0.85 6.31
CA ASN A 184 25.24 -0.42 6.94
C ASN A 184 25.51 1.09 6.85
N LEU A 185 24.73 1.84 6.09
CA LEU A 185 24.93 3.28 5.84
C LEU A 185 23.70 4.09 6.22
N PRO A 186 23.88 5.36 6.62
CA PRO A 186 22.77 6.31 6.69
C PRO A 186 22.01 6.37 5.35
N ILE A 187 20.70 6.60 5.40
CA ILE A 187 19.83 6.46 4.23
C ILE A 187 20.21 7.38 3.08
N ASP A 188 20.63 8.61 3.36
CA ASP A 188 21.11 9.58 2.37
C ASP A 188 22.33 9.06 1.58
N GLN A 189 23.28 8.46 2.29
CA GLN A 189 24.47 7.84 1.68
C GLN A 189 24.11 6.54 0.96
N ALA A 190 23.23 5.73 1.52
CA ALA A 190 22.79 4.48 0.93
C ALA A 190 22.09 4.72 -0.42
N VAL A 191 21.16 5.67 -0.47
CA VAL A 191 20.44 6.03 -1.69
C VAL A 191 21.38 6.63 -2.72
N SER A 192 22.25 7.57 -2.32
CA SER A 192 23.21 8.19 -3.24
C SER A 192 24.14 7.14 -3.89
N ARG A 193 24.64 6.21 -3.09
CA ARG A 193 25.50 5.13 -3.58
C ARG A 193 24.75 4.17 -4.50
N ALA A 194 23.52 3.80 -4.15
CA ALA A 194 22.68 2.93 -4.99
C ALA A 194 22.41 3.57 -6.36
N VAL A 195 22.16 4.88 -6.40
CA VAL A 195 21.98 5.63 -7.65
C VAL A 195 23.24 5.61 -8.48
N ASP A 196 24.42 5.91 -7.89
CA ASP A 196 25.68 5.92 -8.62
C ASP A 196 26.04 4.54 -9.19
N ASP A 197 25.85 3.48 -8.41
CA ASP A 197 26.10 2.11 -8.86
C ASP A 197 25.10 1.70 -9.96
N CYS A 198 23.82 2.03 -9.83
CA CYS A 198 22.82 1.73 -10.85
C CYS A 198 23.13 2.42 -12.17
N ILE A 199 23.55 3.69 -12.15
CA ILE A 199 23.99 4.42 -13.34
C ILE A 199 25.19 3.71 -13.98
N SER A 200 26.19 3.30 -13.19
CA SER A 200 27.39 2.64 -13.70
C SER A 200 27.13 1.27 -14.31
N GLU A 201 26.12 0.57 -13.82
CA GLU A 201 25.71 -0.77 -14.27
C GLU A 201 24.64 -0.74 -15.38
N GLY A 202 24.17 0.45 -15.77
CA GLY A 202 23.14 0.59 -16.80
C GLY A 202 21.71 0.27 -16.31
N ILE A 203 21.49 0.24 -14.98
CA ILE A 203 20.18 0.02 -14.35
C ILE A 203 19.49 1.37 -14.19
N LEU A 204 18.34 1.58 -14.84
CA LEU A 204 17.64 2.86 -14.86
C LEU A 204 18.55 4.05 -15.24
N ALA A 205 19.65 3.82 -15.98
CA ALA A 205 20.72 4.78 -16.11
C ALA A 205 20.26 6.12 -16.71
N ASP A 206 19.50 6.09 -17.80
CA ASP A 206 19.02 7.32 -18.47
C ASP A 206 18.07 8.10 -17.57
N PHE A 207 17.16 7.40 -16.87
CA PHE A 207 16.22 7.99 -15.93
C PHE A 207 16.96 8.63 -14.75
N LEU A 208 17.89 7.89 -14.13
CA LEU A 208 18.63 8.36 -12.96
C LEU A 208 19.60 9.50 -13.31
N LEU A 209 20.19 9.52 -14.50
CA LEU A 209 21.02 10.64 -14.95
C LEU A 209 20.20 11.92 -15.13
N GLN A 210 19.00 11.81 -15.67
CA GLN A 210 18.13 12.96 -15.91
C GLN A 210 17.48 13.49 -14.62
N ASN A 211 17.16 12.60 -13.67
CA ASN A 211 16.36 12.90 -12.49
C ASN A 211 17.09 12.65 -11.16
N LYS A 212 18.44 12.63 -11.16
CA LYS A 212 19.26 12.17 -10.02
C LYS A 212 18.87 12.79 -8.69
N ALA A 213 18.79 14.12 -8.62
CA ALA A 213 18.49 14.81 -7.37
C ALA A 213 17.07 14.52 -6.85
N GLU A 214 16.11 14.42 -7.75
CA GLU A 214 14.70 14.13 -7.42
C GLU A 214 14.53 12.67 -7.01
N ALA A 215 15.14 11.73 -7.73
CA ALA A 215 15.15 10.31 -7.40
C ALA A 215 15.74 10.05 -6.01
N ILE A 216 16.87 10.70 -5.68
CA ILE A 216 17.48 10.60 -4.34
C ILE A 216 16.52 11.15 -3.27
N ALA A 217 15.97 12.34 -3.46
CA ALA A 217 15.08 12.97 -2.49
C ALA A 217 13.81 12.13 -2.26
N MET A 218 13.21 11.57 -3.32
CA MET A 218 12.03 10.72 -3.24
C MET A 218 12.32 9.40 -2.52
N SER A 219 13.43 8.74 -2.85
CA SER A 219 13.80 7.46 -2.25
C SER A 219 14.10 7.59 -0.76
N ILE A 220 14.75 8.68 -0.33
CA ILE A 220 14.96 8.97 1.08
C ILE A 220 13.61 9.15 1.79
N PHE A 221 12.71 9.93 1.21
CA PHE A 221 11.37 10.17 1.77
C PHE A 221 10.55 8.89 1.90
N GLU A 222 10.54 8.03 0.86
CA GLU A 222 9.82 6.75 0.87
C GLU A 222 10.37 5.81 1.95
N TYR A 223 11.69 5.74 2.10
CA TYR A 223 12.34 4.91 3.12
C TYR A 223 12.02 5.38 4.54
N ASP A 224 12.08 6.69 4.80
CA ASP A 224 11.74 7.29 6.09
C ASP A 224 10.26 7.04 6.44
N GLN A 225 9.36 7.13 5.46
CA GLN A 225 7.95 6.83 5.65
C GLN A 225 7.73 5.33 5.98
N GLU A 226 8.44 4.43 5.31
CA GLU A 226 8.37 2.99 5.60
C GLU A 226 8.88 2.67 7.00
N ALA A 227 10.00 3.27 7.41
CA ALA A 227 10.56 3.11 8.74
C ALA A 227 9.61 3.64 9.84
N HIS A 228 9.02 4.82 9.63
CA HIS A 228 8.01 5.37 10.53
C HIS A 228 6.79 4.48 10.66
N MET A 229 6.25 3.96 9.55
CA MET A 229 5.10 3.05 9.58
C MET A 229 5.40 1.72 10.27
N LYS A 230 6.63 1.21 10.16
CA LYS A 230 7.06 0.02 10.91
C LYS A 230 7.10 0.29 12.42
N HIS A 231 7.60 1.47 12.82
CA HIS A 231 7.66 1.87 14.22
C HIS A 231 6.26 1.99 14.83
N VAL A 232 5.36 2.75 14.19
CA VAL A 232 3.96 2.90 14.62
C VAL A 232 3.25 1.53 14.72
N ARG A 233 3.50 0.62 13.77
CA ARG A 233 2.92 -0.74 13.83
C ARG A 233 3.45 -1.53 15.01
N LYS A 234 4.76 -1.43 15.30
CA LYS A 234 5.38 -2.12 16.43
C LYS A 234 4.82 -1.60 17.75
N GLU A 235 4.75 -0.28 17.92
CA GLU A 235 4.14 0.35 19.11
C GLU A 235 2.68 -0.09 19.28
N GLY A 236 1.85 0.01 18.22
CA GLY A 236 0.46 -0.44 18.29
C GLY A 236 0.28 -1.93 18.57
N TYR A 237 1.23 -2.79 18.13
CA TYR A 237 1.23 -4.22 18.49
C TYR A 237 1.58 -4.43 19.96
N GLU A 238 2.60 -3.74 20.47
CA GLU A 238 3.02 -3.82 21.87
C GLU A 238 1.92 -3.32 22.81
N ASP A 239 1.29 -2.20 22.47
CA ASP A 239 0.15 -1.64 23.22
C ASP A 239 -1.05 -2.60 23.21
N GLY A 240 -1.42 -3.12 22.03
CA GLY A 240 -2.51 -4.09 21.91
C GLY A 240 -2.26 -5.40 22.66
N LEU A 241 -1.00 -5.87 22.71
CA LEU A 241 -0.61 -7.05 23.48
C LEU A 241 -0.73 -6.79 24.99
N ALA A 242 -0.26 -5.63 25.45
CA ALA A 242 -0.34 -5.23 26.86
C ALA A 242 -1.81 -5.10 27.29
N GLU A 243 -2.64 -4.45 26.47
CA GLU A 243 -4.07 -4.34 26.74
C GLU A 243 -4.78 -5.70 26.73
N GLY A 244 -4.48 -6.57 25.76
CA GLY A 244 -5.04 -7.92 25.69
C GLY A 244 -4.67 -8.79 26.89
N ILE A 245 -3.44 -8.71 27.40
CA ILE A 245 -2.99 -9.37 28.63
C ILE A 245 -3.77 -8.85 29.84
N SER A 246 -3.92 -7.52 29.94
CA SER A 246 -4.67 -6.88 31.04
C SER A 246 -6.14 -7.30 31.06
N GLN A 247 -6.80 -7.26 29.90
CA GLN A 247 -8.20 -7.68 29.76
C GLN A 247 -8.39 -9.16 30.10
N ASN A 248 -7.49 -10.04 29.66
CA ASN A 248 -7.54 -11.47 29.96
C ASN A 248 -7.34 -11.73 31.47
N ARG A 249 -6.39 -11.05 32.11
CA ARG A 249 -6.19 -11.13 33.56
C ARG A 249 -7.45 -10.69 34.34
N LEU A 250 -8.06 -9.58 33.92
CA LEU A 250 -9.31 -9.09 34.53
C LEU A 250 -10.48 -10.09 34.36
N ALA A 251 -10.62 -10.67 33.19
CA ALA A 251 -11.62 -11.71 32.93
C ALA A 251 -11.39 -12.95 33.79
N ASN A 252 -10.15 -13.38 33.93
CA ASN A 252 -9.77 -14.51 34.78
C ASN A 252 -10.01 -14.21 36.26
N LEU A 253 -9.70 -13.00 36.76
CA LEU A 253 -10.03 -12.57 38.12
C LEU A 253 -11.53 -12.69 38.39
N LYS A 254 -12.37 -12.09 37.53
CA LYS A 254 -13.83 -12.17 37.66
C LYS A 254 -14.34 -13.60 37.64
N SER A 255 -13.73 -14.46 36.81
CA SER A 255 -14.10 -15.88 36.73
C SER A 255 -13.73 -16.66 38.01
N LEU A 256 -12.55 -16.44 38.58
CA LEU A 256 -12.11 -17.07 39.84
C LEU A 256 -12.97 -16.63 41.01
N MET A 257 -13.24 -15.33 41.14
CA MET A 257 -14.11 -14.79 42.16
C MET A 257 -15.53 -15.40 42.09
N LYS A 258 -16.07 -15.51 40.86
CA LYS A 258 -17.43 -16.05 40.67
C LYS A 258 -17.51 -17.55 40.90
N ASN A 259 -16.56 -18.33 40.34
CA ASN A 259 -16.70 -19.79 40.30
C ASN A 259 -16.12 -20.48 41.54
N LEU A 260 -15.09 -19.87 42.16
CA LEU A 260 -14.42 -20.43 43.36
C LEU A 260 -14.76 -19.64 44.63
N HIS A 261 -15.63 -18.61 44.53
CA HIS A 261 -16.05 -17.74 45.64
C HIS A 261 -14.85 -17.08 46.37
N LEU A 262 -13.76 -16.78 45.63
CA LEU A 262 -12.60 -16.11 46.17
C LEU A 262 -12.84 -14.61 46.30
N THR A 263 -12.18 -13.99 47.26
CA THR A 263 -12.07 -12.52 47.32
C THR A 263 -11.15 -12.03 46.21
N ALA A 264 -11.25 -10.73 45.87
CA ALA A 264 -10.36 -10.13 44.87
C ALA A 264 -8.88 -10.34 45.18
N THR A 265 -8.49 -10.21 46.46
CA THR A 265 -7.11 -10.41 46.90
C THR A 265 -6.66 -11.85 46.68
N GLU A 266 -7.49 -12.83 47.11
CA GLU A 266 -7.18 -14.26 46.92
C GLU A 266 -7.08 -14.65 45.44
N ALA A 267 -7.96 -14.10 44.58
CA ALA A 267 -7.93 -14.33 43.18
C ALA A 267 -6.66 -13.72 42.50
N MET A 268 -6.22 -12.55 42.99
CA MET A 268 -4.95 -11.94 42.56
C MET A 268 -3.73 -12.72 43.00
N ASP A 269 -3.75 -13.34 44.18
CA ASP A 269 -2.68 -14.23 44.67
C ASP A 269 -2.60 -15.48 43.78
N VAL A 270 -3.73 -16.09 43.44
CA VAL A 270 -3.80 -17.26 42.54
C VAL A 270 -3.24 -16.95 41.14
N LEU A 271 -3.45 -15.75 40.64
CA LEU A 271 -2.93 -15.32 39.35
C LEU A 271 -1.53 -14.69 39.41
N GLU A 272 -0.91 -14.69 40.58
CA GLU A 272 0.44 -14.16 40.84
C GLU A 272 0.59 -12.69 40.37
N ILE A 273 -0.47 -11.87 40.56
CA ILE A 273 -0.45 -10.46 40.16
C ILE A 273 0.45 -9.67 41.08
N SER A 274 1.40 -8.91 40.49
CA SER A 274 2.34 -8.12 41.24
C SER A 274 1.69 -7.06 42.13
N PRO A 275 2.27 -6.71 43.28
CA PRO A 275 1.69 -5.68 44.17
C PRO A 275 1.43 -4.34 43.49
N GLU A 276 2.28 -3.96 42.53
CA GLU A 276 2.15 -2.72 41.78
C GLU A 276 0.93 -2.71 40.83
N GLU A 277 0.58 -3.88 40.27
CA GLU A 277 -0.55 -4.01 39.35
C GLU A 277 -1.90 -4.17 40.09
N ARG A 278 -1.91 -4.59 41.36
CA ARG A 278 -3.14 -4.90 42.12
C ARG A 278 -4.09 -3.71 42.25
N ALA A 279 -3.56 -2.51 42.44
CA ALA A 279 -4.37 -1.30 42.56
C ALA A 279 -5.19 -1.04 41.27
N LEU A 280 -4.59 -1.27 40.11
CA LEU A 280 -5.23 -1.09 38.80
C LEU A 280 -6.41 -2.05 38.60
N TYR A 281 -6.26 -3.32 39.03
CA TYR A 281 -7.32 -4.32 38.89
C TYR A 281 -8.42 -4.15 39.94
N MET A 282 -8.10 -3.65 41.16
CA MET A 282 -9.08 -3.38 42.20
C MET A 282 -10.08 -2.31 41.78
N GLU A 283 -9.70 -1.33 41.00
CA GLU A 283 -10.58 -0.28 40.48
C GLU A 283 -11.54 -0.78 39.38
N GLN A 284 -11.25 -1.93 38.77
CA GLN A 284 -11.98 -2.47 37.62
C GLN A 284 -12.86 -3.69 37.99
N LEU A 285 -12.72 -4.19 39.21
CA LEU A 285 -13.52 -5.32 39.74
C LEU A 285 -14.81 -4.86 40.38
#